data_fd64956fb250c4291013767369cefa16
#
_entry.id   fd64956fb250c4291013767369cefa16
#
_cell.length_a   1.000
_cell.length_b   1.000
_cell.length_c   1.000
_cell.angle_alpha   90.00
_cell.angle_beta   90.00
_cell.angle_gamma   90.00
#
_symmetry.space_group_name_H-M   'P 1'
#
loop_
_entity.id
_entity.type
_entity.pdbx_description
1 polymer ?
#
loop_
_entity_poly.entity_id
_entity_poly.type
_entity_poly.pdbx_seq_one_letter_code
_entity_poly.pdbx_strand_id
1 'polypeptide(L)'
;TTKTNQLMQILLQAGEKGVARAKLLSDLFGDEEMSNPANSLRATVFRLRRLLAAAGLPEDEYVTIKGGSYYWTSEIPYELDAHQFEELLKKAEKENDLEKKKSYIEEACELYRGEFLPQLGAEEWAVVLNVYYKNLFSNAMRALCQILKDEKDYKKLYHCAEKAAIIYPLEDWQIWQMDSLIAMDRQDEAMVLYETTTELLYKELGLTPSDQMKERFRQLEVYQHDKADHVNEIQEGLNQREKDDGAFFCSYLSFVEGYRYVRRVIERSGQSAYLLLCTMTDGKGVPLEKGERLGKVAEELEQAIRNSLRRGDMFTRYSDNQFLMLLLGIRQEDCAIV
;
A
#
# COMPACT_ATOMS: atom_id res chain seq x y z
N THR A 1 20.51 -12.61 -8.77
CA THR A 1 20.44 -12.66 -10.25
C THR A 1 21.84 -12.47 -10.82
N THR A 2 22.27 -13.32 -11.77
CA THR A 2 23.61 -13.20 -12.36
C THR A 2 23.62 -12.07 -13.39
N LYS A 3 24.78 -11.39 -13.58
CA LYS A 3 24.95 -10.36 -14.61
C LYS A 3 24.60 -10.85 -16.03
N THR A 4 24.67 -12.17 -16.24
CA THR A 4 24.27 -12.81 -17.50
C THR A 4 22.73 -12.74 -17.71
N ASN A 5 21.96 -13.00 -16.66
CA ASN A 5 20.50 -12.89 -16.73
C ASN A 5 20.07 -11.43 -16.85
N GLN A 6 20.73 -10.51 -16.14
CA GLN A 6 20.48 -9.07 -16.29
C GLN A 6 20.73 -8.59 -17.71
N LEU A 7 21.82 -9.02 -18.34
CA LEU A 7 22.11 -8.68 -19.74
C LEU A 7 20.97 -9.14 -20.66
N MET A 8 20.49 -10.36 -20.51
CA MET A 8 19.35 -10.88 -21.30
C MET A 8 18.10 -10.03 -21.08
N GLN A 9 17.75 -9.74 -19.84
CA GLN A 9 16.57 -8.94 -19.48
C GLN A 9 16.65 -7.53 -20.07
N ILE A 10 17.80 -6.86 -19.96
CA ILE A 10 18.01 -5.52 -20.53
C ILE A 10 17.85 -5.53 -22.06
N LEU A 11 18.42 -6.53 -22.74
CA LEU A 11 18.36 -6.62 -24.19
C LEU A 11 16.94 -6.96 -24.69
N LEU A 12 16.26 -7.89 -24.03
CA LEU A 12 14.87 -8.22 -24.34
C LEU A 12 13.95 -6.99 -24.14
N GLN A 13 14.13 -6.28 -23.03
CA GLN A 13 13.36 -5.06 -22.73
C GLN A 13 13.63 -3.93 -23.74
N ALA A 14 14.85 -3.79 -24.22
CA ALA A 14 15.19 -2.80 -25.24
C ALA A 14 14.62 -3.14 -26.63
N GLY A 15 14.39 -4.42 -26.90
CA GLY A 15 13.87 -4.90 -28.19
C GLY A 15 14.71 -4.44 -29.38
N GLU A 16 14.01 -3.97 -30.42
CA GLU A 16 14.66 -3.51 -31.67
C GLU A 16 15.52 -2.25 -31.52
N LYS A 17 15.35 -1.47 -30.45
CA LYS A 17 16.12 -0.24 -30.21
C LYS A 17 17.58 -0.55 -29.85
N GLY A 18 17.82 -1.74 -29.28
CA GLY A 18 19.12 -2.12 -28.75
C GLY A 18 19.60 -1.23 -27.60
N VAL A 19 20.78 -1.52 -27.09
CA VAL A 19 21.37 -0.79 -25.96
C VAL A 19 22.81 -0.43 -26.28
N ALA A 20 23.16 0.86 -26.11
CA ALA A 20 24.53 1.33 -26.30
C ALA A 20 25.47 0.64 -25.31
N ARG A 21 26.71 0.36 -25.77
CA ARG A 21 27.72 -0.31 -24.94
C ARG A 21 27.99 0.41 -23.63
N ALA A 22 28.07 1.73 -23.65
CA ALA A 22 28.32 2.53 -22.45
C ALA A 22 27.21 2.33 -21.41
N LYS A 23 25.95 2.33 -21.86
CA LYS A 23 24.79 2.08 -21.01
C LYS A 23 24.81 0.67 -20.43
N LEU A 24 25.08 -0.38 -21.24
CA LEU A 24 25.20 -1.75 -20.74
C LEU A 24 26.30 -1.90 -19.69
N LEU A 25 27.40 -1.21 -19.86
CA LEU A 25 28.48 -1.24 -18.88
C LEU A 25 28.06 -0.60 -17.57
N SER A 26 27.40 0.56 -17.62
CA SER A 26 26.83 1.22 -16.45
C SER A 26 25.76 0.36 -15.78
N ASP A 27 24.78 -0.13 -16.53
CA ASP A 27 23.63 -0.90 -16.01
C ASP A 27 24.04 -2.26 -15.40
N LEU A 28 25.10 -2.89 -15.94
CA LEU A 28 25.54 -4.20 -15.46
C LEU A 28 26.62 -4.15 -14.38
N PHE A 29 27.50 -3.17 -14.45
CA PHE A 29 28.70 -3.15 -13.60
C PHE A 29 28.77 -1.90 -12.71
N GLY A 30 27.94 -0.88 -13.00
CA GLY A 30 27.94 0.35 -12.22
C GLY A 30 29.31 1.01 -12.15
N ASP A 31 29.63 1.51 -10.95
CA ASP A 31 30.91 2.10 -10.63
C ASP A 31 31.92 1.09 -10.07
N GLU A 32 31.74 -0.23 -10.30
CA GLU A 32 32.72 -1.22 -9.90
C GLU A 32 34.09 -0.89 -10.56
N GLU A 33 35.14 -0.71 -9.75
CA GLU A 33 36.51 -0.55 -10.24
C GLU A 33 36.99 -1.82 -10.95
N MET A 34 36.65 -1.94 -12.23
CA MET A 34 37.02 -3.08 -13.05
C MET A 34 38.20 -2.73 -13.92
N SER A 35 39.22 -3.57 -13.93
CA SER A 35 40.44 -3.38 -14.76
C SER A 35 40.14 -3.38 -16.27
N ASN A 36 39.06 -4.07 -16.71
CA ASN A 36 38.65 -4.11 -18.12
C ASN A 36 37.14 -4.38 -18.31
N PRO A 37 36.29 -3.38 -18.16
CA PRO A 37 34.84 -3.53 -18.30
C PRO A 37 34.39 -4.13 -19.66
N ALA A 38 35.13 -3.77 -20.71
CA ALA A 38 34.86 -4.23 -22.08
C ALA A 38 35.01 -5.75 -22.25
N ASN A 39 36.02 -6.33 -21.64
CA ASN A 39 36.23 -7.79 -21.66
C ASN A 39 35.21 -8.50 -20.81
N SER A 40 34.82 -7.92 -19.69
CA SER A 40 33.76 -8.44 -18.82
C SER A 40 32.42 -8.52 -19.55
N LEU A 41 32.04 -7.49 -20.32
CA LEU A 41 30.83 -7.52 -21.13
C LEU A 41 30.89 -8.61 -22.21
N ARG A 42 32.03 -8.73 -22.94
CA ARG A 42 32.22 -9.80 -23.93
C ARG A 42 32.10 -11.20 -23.31
N ALA A 43 32.72 -11.40 -22.14
CA ALA A 43 32.62 -12.65 -21.41
C ALA A 43 31.18 -12.93 -20.95
N THR A 44 30.42 -11.91 -20.55
CA THR A 44 29.01 -12.05 -20.17
C THR A 44 28.13 -12.43 -21.37
N VAL A 45 28.33 -11.82 -22.55
CA VAL A 45 27.65 -12.22 -23.80
C VAL A 45 27.98 -13.67 -24.16
N PHE A 46 29.26 -14.07 -24.08
CA PHE A 46 29.66 -15.43 -24.35
C PHE A 46 29.01 -16.45 -23.39
N ARG A 47 28.96 -16.12 -22.09
CA ARG A 47 28.25 -16.97 -21.09
C ARG A 47 26.76 -17.06 -21.36
N LEU A 48 26.12 -15.95 -21.78
CA LEU A 48 24.70 -15.94 -22.13
C LEU A 48 24.40 -16.92 -23.27
N ARG A 49 25.16 -16.86 -24.38
CA ARG A 49 25.01 -17.79 -25.50
C ARG A 49 25.16 -19.25 -25.04
N ARG A 50 26.16 -19.55 -24.23
CA ARG A 50 26.36 -20.90 -23.68
C ARG A 50 25.20 -21.37 -22.78
N LEU A 51 24.66 -20.49 -21.96
CA LEU A 51 23.53 -20.82 -21.10
C LEU A 51 22.26 -21.11 -21.91
N LEU A 52 22.01 -20.34 -22.97
CA LEU A 52 20.86 -20.56 -23.83
C LEU A 52 20.95 -21.89 -24.58
N ALA A 53 22.11 -22.21 -25.13
CA ALA A 53 22.38 -23.53 -25.75
C ALA A 53 22.25 -24.67 -24.76
N ALA A 54 22.80 -24.53 -23.54
CA ALA A 54 22.69 -25.52 -22.49
C ALA A 54 21.25 -25.72 -21.97
N ALA A 55 20.41 -24.69 -22.09
CA ALA A 55 18.98 -24.75 -21.80
C ALA A 55 18.14 -25.42 -22.92
N GLY A 56 18.78 -25.88 -23.99
CA GLY A 56 18.13 -26.58 -25.11
C GLY A 56 17.59 -25.65 -26.20
N LEU A 57 17.92 -24.39 -26.17
CA LEU A 57 17.60 -23.46 -27.26
C LEU A 57 18.54 -23.70 -28.45
N PRO A 58 18.09 -23.46 -29.70
CA PRO A 58 18.93 -23.59 -30.89
C PRO A 58 20.23 -22.81 -30.79
N GLU A 59 21.29 -23.29 -31.46
CA GLU A 59 22.50 -22.50 -31.62
C GLU A 59 22.23 -21.31 -32.53
N ASP A 60 22.22 -20.11 -31.96
CA ASP A 60 21.92 -18.86 -32.68
C ASP A 60 22.79 -17.69 -32.14
N GLU A 61 22.92 -16.65 -32.94
CA GLU A 61 23.51 -15.40 -32.51
C GLU A 61 22.50 -14.53 -31.73
N TYR A 62 22.15 -14.95 -30.51
CA TYR A 62 21.17 -14.23 -29.66
C TYR A 62 21.49 -12.77 -29.38
N VAL A 63 22.76 -12.39 -29.50
CA VAL A 63 23.21 -11.03 -29.26
C VAL A 63 24.14 -10.60 -30.40
N THR A 64 23.74 -9.57 -31.16
CA THR A 64 24.56 -8.95 -32.20
C THR A 64 25.01 -7.56 -31.80
N ILE A 65 26.10 -7.10 -32.39
CA ILE A 65 26.69 -5.78 -32.16
C ILE A 65 26.69 -5.02 -33.46
N LYS A 66 25.98 -3.89 -33.50
CA LYS A 66 25.94 -2.99 -34.67
C LYS A 66 26.12 -1.56 -34.21
N GLY A 67 27.05 -0.82 -34.81
CA GLY A 67 27.24 0.61 -34.49
C GLY A 67 27.58 0.92 -33.02
N GLY A 68 28.20 -0.03 -32.31
CA GLY A 68 28.49 0.14 -30.87
C GLY A 68 27.33 -0.14 -29.91
N SER A 69 26.19 -0.56 -30.43
CA SER A 69 25.03 -1.00 -29.64
C SER A 69 24.83 -2.51 -29.73
N TYR A 70 24.27 -3.07 -28.68
CA TYR A 70 23.94 -4.50 -28.52
C TYR A 70 22.45 -4.70 -28.74
N TYR A 71 22.09 -5.74 -29.48
CA TYR A 71 20.71 -6.06 -29.84
C TYR A 71 20.44 -7.52 -29.54
N TRP A 72 19.20 -7.80 -29.09
CA TRP A 72 18.69 -9.15 -29.09
C TRP A 72 18.24 -9.50 -30.52
N THR A 73 18.73 -10.59 -31.08
CA THR A 73 18.55 -10.93 -32.52
C THR A 73 18.22 -12.40 -32.74
N SER A 74 17.47 -13.00 -31.85
CA SER A 74 17.02 -14.38 -32.07
C SER A 74 15.85 -14.41 -33.04
N GLU A 75 15.81 -15.44 -33.91
CA GLU A 75 14.63 -15.78 -34.72
C GLU A 75 13.51 -16.41 -33.88
N ILE A 76 13.80 -16.80 -32.63
CA ILE A 76 12.82 -17.35 -31.72
C ILE A 76 11.89 -16.24 -31.25
N PRO A 77 10.58 -16.36 -31.51
CA PRO A 77 9.63 -15.39 -31.04
C PRO A 77 9.59 -15.38 -29.51
N TYR A 78 9.50 -14.22 -28.93
CA TYR A 78 9.32 -14.03 -27.49
C TYR A 78 8.24 -12.99 -27.24
N GLU A 79 7.57 -13.13 -26.13
CA GLU A 79 6.58 -12.18 -25.64
C GLU A 79 7.01 -11.66 -24.28
N LEU A 80 6.91 -10.36 -24.09
CA LEU A 80 7.08 -9.70 -22.79
C LEU A 80 5.75 -9.07 -22.39
N ASP A 81 5.26 -9.44 -21.24
CA ASP A 81 4.06 -8.85 -20.64
C ASP A 81 4.17 -7.33 -20.52
N ALA A 82 5.35 -6.82 -20.16
CA ALA A 82 5.61 -5.38 -20.12
C ALA A 82 5.45 -4.70 -21.48
N HIS A 83 5.88 -5.33 -22.58
CA HIS A 83 5.69 -4.77 -23.93
C HIS A 83 4.22 -4.86 -24.38
N GLN A 84 3.56 -5.99 -24.11
CA GLN A 84 2.13 -6.15 -24.40
C GLN A 84 1.30 -5.10 -23.64
N PHE A 85 1.63 -4.85 -22.38
CA PHE A 85 1.02 -3.80 -21.57
C PHE A 85 1.17 -2.42 -22.22
N GLU A 86 2.39 -2.04 -22.64
CA GLU A 86 2.60 -0.77 -23.34
C GLU A 86 1.85 -0.67 -24.67
N GLU A 87 1.84 -1.75 -25.44
CA GLU A 87 1.15 -1.78 -26.75
C GLU A 87 -0.35 -1.62 -26.60
N LEU A 88 -0.96 -2.27 -25.62
CA LEU A 88 -2.38 -2.12 -25.33
C LEU A 88 -2.71 -0.68 -24.95
N LEU A 89 -1.92 -0.05 -24.09
CA LEU A 89 -2.12 1.35 -23.73
C LEU A 89 -1.93 2.30 -24.93
N LYS A 90 -0.94 2.05 -25.80
CA LYS A 90 -0.77 2.81 -27.06
C LYS A 90 -1.95 2.63 -28.03
N LYS A 91 -2.56 1.42 -28.07
CA LYS A 91 -3.79 1.18 -28.84
C LYS A 91 -4.96 1.96 -28.24
N ALA A 92 -5.10 1.94 -26.91
CA ALA A 92 -6.13 2.69 -26.20
C ALA A 92 -6.04 4.21 -26.42
N GLU A 93 -4.82 4.77 -26.47
CA GLU A 93 -4.60 6.20 -26.73
C GLU A 93 -5.06 6.62 -28.14
N LYS A 94 -4.91 5.74 -29.13
CA LYS A 94 -5.25 6.02 -30.54
C LYS A 94 -6.70 5.67 -30.87
N GLU A 95 -7.39 4.95 -30.00
CA GLU A 95 -8.75 4.48 -30.23
C GLU A 95 -9.76 5.59 -29.93
N ASN A 96 -10.70 5.80 -30.86
CA ASN A 96 -11.79 6.75 -30.70
C ASN A 96 -13.09 6.11 -30.19
N ASP A 97 -13.24 4.81 -30.37
CA ASP A 97 -14.36 4.04 -29.85
C ASP A 97 -14.15 3.79 -28.34
N LEU A 98 -15.06 4.31 -27.53
CA LEU A 98 -14.93 4.29 -26.08
C LEU A 98 -14.94 2.85 -25.52
N GLU A 99 -15.75 1.96 -26.09
CA GLU A 99 -15.82 0.55 -25.67
C GLU A 99 -14.53 -0.21 -25.97
N LYS A 100 -13.96 0.00 -27.15
CA LYS A 100 -12.67 -0.60 -27.51
C LYS A 100 -11.53 -0.03 -26.68
N LYS A 101 -11.53 1.29 -26.50
CA LYS A 101 -10.55 1.95 -25.63
C LYS A 101 -10.57 1.37 -24.23
N LYS A 102 -11.75 1.23 -23.64
CA LYS A 102 -11.96 0.60 -22.34
C LYS A 102 -11.44 -0.83 -22.31
N SER A 103 -11.79 -1.63 -23.32
CA SER A 103 -11.32 -3.02 -23.43
C SER A 103 -9.79 -3.12 -23.44
N TYR A 104 -9.09 -2.26 -24.22
CA TYR A 104 -7.62 -2.23 -24.22
C TYR A 104 -7.03 -1.83 -22.87
N ILE A 105 -7.64 -0.87 -22.15
CA ILE A 105 -7.17 -0.47 -20.82
C ILE A 105 -7.39 -1.61 -19.81
N GLU A 106 -8.54 -2.27 -19.87
CA GLU A 106 -8.85 -3.43 -19.02
C GLU A 106 -7.83 -4.55 -19.21
N GLU A 107 -7.60 -4.95 -20.47
CA GLU A 107 -6.64 -5.98 -20.82
C GLU A 107 -5.22 -5.61 -20.36
N ALA A 108 -4.81 -4.35 -20.54
CA ALA A 108 -3.54 -3.86 -20.03
C ALA A 108 -3.45 -3.96 -18.50
N CYS A 109 -4.46 -3.49 -17.77
CA CYS A 109 -4.49 -3.56 -16.32
C CYS A 109 -4.53 -5.01 -15.77
N GLU A 110 -5.06 -5.96 -16.56
CA GLU A 110 -5.05 -7.39 -16.22
C GLU A 110 -3.64 -8.00 -16.30
N LEU A 111 -2.82 -7.56 -17.27
CA LEU A 111 -1.43 -8.00 -17.42
C LEU A 111 -0.54 -7.50 -16.28
N TYR A 112 -0.86 -6.35 -15.71
CA TYR A 112 -0.04 -5.74 -14.68
C TYR A 112 -0.24 -6.44 -13.31
N ARG A 113 0.85 -6.97 -12.75
CA ARG A 113 0.81 -7.77 -11.51
C ARG A 113 1.60 -7.16 -10.36
N GLY A 114 2.27 -6.03 -10.59
CA GLY A 114 3.09 -5.36 -9.58
C GLY A 114 4.42 -4.85 -10.15
N GLU A 115 5.42 -4.76 -9.31
CA GLU A 115 6.73 -4.22 -9.68
C GLU A 115 7.42 -5.01 -10.79
N PHE A 116 8.05 -4.27 -11.69
CA PHE A 116 8.86 -4.85 -12.77
C PHE A 116 10.14 -5.45 -12.20
N LEU A 117 10.35 -6.76 -12.37
CA LEU A 117 11.53 -7.51 -11.89
C LEU A 117 11.87 -7.20 -10.41
N PRO A 118 10.96 -7.50 -9.45
CA PRO A 118 11.12 -7.09 -8.05
C PRO A 118 12.42 -7.62 -7.41
N GLN A 119 12.96 -8.73 -7.92
CA GLN A 119 14.24 -9.29 -7.48
C GLN A 119 15.45 -8.41 -7.84
N LEU A 120 15.29 -7.41 -8.66
CA LEU A 120 16.31 -6.45 -9.11
C LEU A 120 16.08 -5.02 -8.57
N GLY A 121 15.34 -4.89 -7.49
CA GLY A 121 14.98 -3.59 -6.91
C GLY A 121 16.16 -2.71 -6.46
N ALA A 122 17.38 -3.26 -6.39
CA ALA A 122 18.61 -2.51 -6.12
C ALA A 122 19.34 -2.05 -7.40
N GLU A 123 18.96 -2.53 -8.58
CA GLU A 123 19.61 -2.18 -9.84
C GLU A 123 18.98 -0.91 -10.43
N GLU A 124 19.77 0.12 -10.67
CA GLU A 124 19.28 1.45 -11.10
C GLU A 124 18.39 1.39 -12.35
N TRP A 125 18.77 0.58 -13.35
CA TRP A 125 17.97 0.43 -14.56
C TRP A 125 16.59 -0.18 -14.33
N ALA A 126 16.48 -1.11 -13.37
CA ALA A 126 15.21 -1.74 -13.00
C ALA A 126 14.33 -0.76 -12.20
N VAL A 127 14.93 0.03 -11.30
CA VAL A 127 14.22 1.07 -10.53
C VAL A 127 13.57 2.09 -11.48
N VAL A 128 14.29 2.56 -12.51
CA VAL A 128 13.76 3.52 -13.50
C VAL A 128 12.56 2.91 -14.24
N LEU A 129 12.65 1.65 -14.65
CA LEU A 129 11.55 0.95 -15.32
C LEU A 129 10.37 0.68 -14.38
N ASN A 130 10.63 0.38 -13.11
CA ASN A 130 9.58 0.25 -12.10
C ASN A 130 8.75 1.53 -11.96
N VAL A 131 9.41 2.67 -11.83
CA VAL A 131 8.71 3.97 -11.75
C VAL A 131 7.92 4.24 -13.03
N TYR A 132 8.47 3.93 -14.19
CA TYR A 132 7.82 4.10 -15.47
C TYR A 132 6.54 3.25 -15.58
N TYR A 133 6.64 1.94 -15.33
CA TYR A 133 5.50 1.03 -15.42
C TYR A 133 4.44 1.27 -14.34
N LYS A 134 4.87 1.63 -13.13
CA LYS A 134 3.98 2.05 -12.06
C LYS A 134 3.13 3.25 -12.49
N ASN A 135 3.76 4.28 -13.05
CA ASN A 135 3.04 5.48 -13.52
C ASN A 135 2.07 5.16 -14.66
N LEU A 136 2.48 4.33 -15.62
CA LEU A 136 1.59 3.88 -16.69
C LEU A 136 0.37 3.15 -16.14
N PHE A 137 0.58 2.21 -15.22
CA PHE A 137 -0.49 1.45 -14.58
C PHE A 137 -1.43 2.36 -13.78
N SER A 138 -0.90 3.22 -12.93
CA SER A 138 -1.73 4.11 -12.11
C SER A 138 -2.57 5.05 -12.96
N ASN A 139 -2.02 5.57 -14.07
CA ASN A 139 -2.75 6.42 -15.00
C ASN A 139 -3.84 5.63 -15.75
N ALA A 140 -3.52 4.44 -16.25
CA ALA A 140 -4.46 3.57 -16.94
C ALA A 140 -5.61 3.16 -16.01
N MET A 141 -5.30 2.75 -14.78
CA MET A 141 -6.29 2.35 -13.80
C MET A 141 -7.20 3.52 -13.38
N ARG A 142 -6.66 4.73 -13.19
CA ARG A 142 -7.48 5.92 -12.94
C ARG A 142 -8.41 6.24 -14.11
N ALA A 143 -7.92 6.12 -15.35
CA ALA A 143 -8.76 6.31 -16.54
C ALA A 143 -9.87 5.27 -16.61
N LEU A 144 -9.58 4.00 -16.32
CA LEU A 144 -10.57 2.93 -16.26
C LEU A 144 -11.62 3.19 -15.16
N CYS A 145 -11.17 3.53 -13.96
CA CYS A 145 -12.06 3.87 -12.85
C CYS A 145 -13.00 5.03 -13.22
N GLN A 146 -12.49 6.04 -13.93
CA GLN A 146 -13.33 7.15 -14.37
C GLN A 146 -14.38 6.71 -15.39
N ILE A 147 -14.01 5.92 -16.39
CA ILE A 147 -14.96 5.37 -17.38
C ILE A 147 -16.05 4.56 -16.69
N LEU A 148 -15.68 3.63 -15.81
CA LEU A 148 -16.62 2.80 -15.06
C LEU A 148 -17.56 3.62 -14.15
N LYS A 149 -17.06 4.71 -13.58
CA LYS A 149 -17.87 5.66 -12.79
C LYS A 149 -18.90 6.37 -13.66
N ASP A 150 -18.50 6.82 -14.86
CA ASP A 150 -19.39 7.51 -15.80
C ASP A 150 -20.48 6.57 -16.36
N GLU A 151 -20.14 5.30 -16.55
CA GLU A 151 -21.06 4.21 -16.92
C GLU A 151 -21.93 3.73 -15.75
N LYS A 152 -21.63 4.14 -14.51
CA LYS A 152 -22.26 3.67 -13.28
C LYS A 152 -22.10 2.17 -13.00
N ASP A 153 -21.06 1.57 -13.55
CA ASP A 153 -20.68 0.18 -13.22
C ASP A 153 -19.85 0.16 -11.91
N TYR A 154 -20.51 0.47 -10.81
CA TYR A 154 -19.86 0.59 -9.51
C TYR A 154 -19.31 -0.72 -8.98
N LYS A 155 -19.89 -1.86 -9.39
CA LYS A 155 -19.40 -3.18 -8.99
C LYS A 155 -18.02 -3.46 -9.58
N LYS A 156 -17.86 -3.18 -10.89
CA LYS A 156 -16.59 -3.36 -11.59
C LYS A 156 -15.57 -2.32 -11.13
N LEU A 157 -16.01 -1.07 -10.91
CA LEU A 157 -15.19 0.01 -10.36
C LEU A 157 -14.59 -0.38 -9.01
N TYR A 158 -15.40 -0.91 -8.08
CA TYR A 158 -14.92 -1.39 -6.79
C TYR A 158 -13.80 -2.43 -6.95
N HIS A 159 -14.02 -3.43 -7.80
CA HIS A 159 -13.06 -4.51 -8.00
C HIS A 159 -11.74 -4.02 -8.66
N CYS A 160 -11.82 -3.10 -9.62
CA CYS A 160 -10.62 -2.50 -10.22
C CYS A 160 -9.81 -1.70 -9.19
N ALA A 161 -10.49 -0.89 -8.38
CA ALA A 161 -9.84 -0.11 -7.32
C ALA A 161 -9.25 -1.00 -6.21
N GLU A 162 -9.94 -2.09 -5.84
CA GLU A 162 -9.43 -3.10 -4.90
C GLU A 162 -8.14 -3.74 -5.39
N LYS A 163 -8.10 -4.18 -6.66
CA LYS A 163 -6.88 -4.72 -7.29
C LYS A 163 -5.73 -3.73 -7.24
N ALA A 164 -5.99 -2.46 -7.55
CA ALA A 164 -4.98 -1.41 -7.51
C ALA A 164 -4.50 -1.12 -6.07
N ALA A 165 -5.40 -1.13 -5.09
CA ALA A 165 -5.07 -0.95 -3.67
C ALA A 165 -4.19 -2.09 -3.12
N ILE A 166 -4.38 -3.33 -3.58
CA ILE A 166 -3.52 -4.47 -3.21
C ILE A 166 -2.10 -4.26 -3.73
N ILE A 167 -1.94 -3.75 -4.97
CA ILE A 167 -0.63 -3.54 -5.58
C ILE A 167 0.06 -2.31 -4.99
N TYR A 168 -0.68 -1.21 -4.82
CA TYR A 168 -0.17 0.08 -4.32
C TYR A 168 -1.06 0.64 -3.21
N PRO A 169 -0.95 0.10 -1.99
CA PRO A 169 -1.84 0.46 -0.88
C PRO A 169 -1.71 1.90 -0.38
N LEU A 170 -0.61 2.58 -0.74
CA LEU A 170 -0.34 3.97 -0.37
C LEU A 170 -0.88 5.01 -1.36
N GLU A 171 -1.42 4.56 -2.49
CA GLU A 171 -2.16 5.43 -3.40
C GLU A 171 -3.63 5.44 -3.01
N ASP A 172 -4.33 6.55 -3.17
CA ASP A 172 -5.71 6.76 -2.70
C ASP A 172 -6.78 5.94 -3.49
N TRP A 173 -6.51 4.66 -3.77
CA TRP A 173 -7.46 3.76 -4.45
C TRP A 173 -8.71 3.49 -3.63
N GLN A 174 -8.61 3.58 -2.32
CA GLN A 174 -9.71 3.41 -1.39
C GLN A 174 -10.81 4.45 -1.58
N ILE A 175 -10.49 5.63 -2.13
CA ILE A 175 -11.49 6.64 -2.48
C ILE A 175 -12.45 6.10 -3.55
N TRP A 176 -11.94 5.43 -4.59
CA TRP A 176 -12.76 4.81 -5.63
C TRP A 176 -13.60 3.66 -5.10
N GLN A 177 -13.05 2.88 -4.16
CA GLN A 177 -13.80 1.82 -3.47
C GLN A 177 -14.93 2.41 -2.63
N MET A 178 -14.66 3.46 -1.83
CA MET A 178 -15.68 4.15 -1.04
C MET A 178 -16.77 4.77 -1.93
N ASP A 179 -16.40 5.49 -2.98
CA ASP A 179 -17.36 6.06 -3.95
C ASP A 179 -18.26 4.99 -4.53
N SER A 180 -17.71 3.80 -4.84
CA SER A 180 -18.45 2.66 -5.37
C SER A 180 -19.43 2.08 -4.36
N LEU A 181 -18.99 1.87 -3.11
CA LEU A 181 -19.82 1.34 -2.03
C LEU A 181 -20.97 2.28 -1.70
N ILE A 182 -20.69 3.58 -1.62
CA ILE A 182 -21.71 4.61 -1.39
C ILE A 182 -22.76 4.59 -2.52
N ALA A 183 -22.32 4.53 -3.77
CA ALA A 183 -23.22 4.50 -4.93
C ALA A 183 -24.05 3.21 -5.02
N MET A 184 -23.60 2.12 -4.41
CA MET A 184 -24.32 0.84 -4.29
C MET A 184 -25.19 0.73 -3.03
N ASP A 185 -25.34 1.81 -2.25
CA ASP A 185 -26.07 1.84 -0.98
C ASP A 185 -25.48 0.89 0.09
N ARG A 186 -24.13 0.73 0.10
CA ARG A 186 -23.37 -0.12 1.03
C ARG A 186 -22.50 0.73 1.97
N GLN A 187 -23.14 1.66 2.67
CA GLN A 187 -22.47 2.66 3.51
C GLN A 187 -21.70 2.04 4.68
N ASP A 188 -22.25 0.99 5.30
CA ASP A 188 -21.58 0.30 6.42
C ASP A 188 -20.23 -0.28 5.99
N GLU A 189 -20.15 -0.85 4.79
CA GLU A 189 -18.91 -1.39 4.26
C GLU A 189 -17.91 -0.27 3.88
N ALA A 190 -18.40 0.88 3.41
CA ALA A 190 -17.54 2.03 3.16
C ALA A 190 -16.94 2.59 4.47
N MET A 191 -17.70 2.56 5.58
CA MET A 191 -17.18 2.94 6.90
C MET A 191 -16.10 1.97 7.39
N VAL A 192 -16.36 0.67 7.31
CA VAL A 192 -15.39 -0.37 7.68
C VAL A 192 -14.11 -0.23 6.84
N LEU A 193 -14.24 0.05 5.54
CA LEU A 193 -13.10 0.27 4.65
C LEU A 193 -12.28 1.49 5.09
N TYR A 194 -12.95 2.59 5.46
CA TYR A 194 -12.26 3.78 5.97
C TYR A 194 -11.51 3.50 7.26
N GLU A 195 -12.16 2.85 8.24
CA GLU A 195 -11.58 2.53 9.53
C GLU A 195 -10.36 1.60 9.38
N THR A 196 -10.50 0.52 8.62
CA THR A 196 -9.42 -0.45 8.39
C THR A 196 -8.24 0.17 7.66
N THR A 197 -8.51 1.03 6.65
CA THR A 197 -7.45 1.74 5.93
C THR A 197 -6.73 2.75 6.81
N THR A 198 -7.49 3.49 7.64
CA THR A 198 -6.94 4.47 8.58
C THR A 198 -6.03 3.79 9.61
N GLU A 199 -6.48 2.65 10.12
CA GLU A 199 -5.72 1.86 11.07
C GLU A 199 -4.41 1.33 10.45
N LEU A 200 -4.47 0.81 9.22
CA LEU A 200 -3.30 0.33 8.48
C LEU A 200 -2.29 1.46 8.23
N LEU A 201 -2.74 2.61 7.69
CA LEU A 201 -1.89 3.77 7.41
C LEU A 201 -1.20 4.26 8.66
N TYR A 202 -1.91 4.28 9.78
CA TYR A 202 -1.36 4.74 11.04
C TYR A 202 -0.37 3.73 11.64
N LYS A 203 -0.74 2.45 11.74
CA LYS A 203 0.10 1.41 12.36
C LYS A 203 1.39 1.14 11.59
N GLU A 204 1.30 1.05 10.26
CA GLU A 204 2.46 0.66 9.44
C GLU A 204 3.34 1.85 9.05
N LEU A 205 2.77 3.05 8.93
CA LEU A 205 3.45 4.20 8.32
C LEU A 205 3.45 5.47 9.17
N GLY A 206 2.67 5.51 10.26
CA GLY A 206 2.45 6.73 11.03
C GLY A 206 1.73 7.84 10.26
N LEU A 207 1.02 7.50 9.18
CA LEU A 207 0.33 8.44 8.32
C LEU A 207 -1.16 8.57 8.69
N THR A 208 -1.74 9.72 8.40
CA THR A 208 -3.19 9.95 8.47
C THR A 208 -3.82 9.81 7.08
N PRO A 209 -5.13 9.44 6.99
CA PRO A 209 -5.83 9.41 5.72
C PRO A 209 -5.76 10.74 4.98
N SER A 210 -5.84 10.70 3.66
CA SER A 210 -5.90 11.90 2.81
C SER A 210 -7.15 12.75 3.12
N ASP A 211 -7.09 14.04 2.81
CA ASP A 211 -8.23 14.93 3.04
C ASP A 211 -9.45 14.53 2.20
N GLN A 212 -9.24 13.96 1.01
CA GLN A 212 -10.32 13.43 0.19
C GLN A 212 -10.99 12.22 0.85
N MET A 213 -10.23 11.32 1.44
CA MET A 213 -10.75 10.17 2.16
C MET A 213 -11.55 10.59 3.42
N LYS A 214 -11.04 11.56 4.17
CA LYS A 214 -11.75 12.17 5.31
C LYS A 214 -13.07 12.82 4.89
N GLU A 215 -13.09 13.48 3.72
CA GLU A 215 -14.31 14.09 3.21
C GLU A 215 -15.38 13.07 2.82
N ARG A 216 -14.98 11.92 2.23
CA ARG A 216 -15.93 10.81 1.98
C ARG A 216 -16.50 10.24 3.27
N PHE A 217 -15.68 10.10 4.28
CA PHE A 217 -16.12 9.64 5.59
C PHE A 217 -17.13 10.59 6.23
N ARG A 218 -16.89 11.92 6.18
CA ARG A 218 -17.87 12.92 6.67
C ARG A 218 -19.22 12.81 5.95
N GLN A 219 -19.18 12.57 4.63
CA GLN A 219 -20.43 12.38 3.87
C GLN A 219 -21.18 11.13 4.36
N LEU A 220 -20.48 10.04 4.68
CA LEU A 220 -21.10 8.83 5.25
C LEU A 220 -21.71 9.09 6.63
N GLU A 221 -21.04 9.83 7.51
CA GLU A 221 -21.57 10.18 8.84
C GLU A 221 -22.90 10.96 8.73
N VAL A 222 -23.01 11.88 7.78
CA VAL A 222 -24.24 12.64 7.56
C VAL A 222 -25.40 11.74 7.12
N TYR A 223 -25.11 10.74 6.26
CA TYR A 223 -26.15 9.81 5.77
C TYR A 223 -26.71 8.87 6.84
N GLN A 224 -25.92 8.50 7.84
CA GLN A 224 -26.41 7.65 8.95
C GLN A 224 -27.35 8.36 9.91
N HIS A 225 -27.37 9.72 9.88
CA HIS A 225 -28.14 10.53 10.80
C HIS A 225 -29.41 11.15 10.20
N ASP A 226 -29.78 10.77 8.97
CA ASP A 226 -31.04 11.23 8.38
C ASP A 226 -32.22 10.41 8.95
N LYS A 227 -32.89 10.96 9.93
CA LYS A 227 -34.22 10.58 10.49
C LYS A 227 -34.25 9.98 11.91
N ALA A 228 -33.70 10.71 12.86
CA ALA A 228 -34.24 10.56 14.22
C ALA A 228 -35.09 11.81 14.53
N ASP A 229 -36.39 11.67 14.60
CA ASP A 229 -37.30 12.78 14.91
C ASP A 229 -37.24 13.17 16.40
N HIS A 230 -36.63 12.32 17.25
CA HIS A 230 -36.51 12.54 18.69
C HIS A 230 -35.11 12.26 19.24
N VAL A 231 -34.61 13.15 20.10
CA VAL A 231 -33.30 13.01 20.81
C VAL A 231 -33.20 11.69 21.57
N ASN A 232 -34.32 11.15 22.05
CA ASN A 232 -34.36 9.87 22.78
C ASN A 232 -33.94 8.67 21.90
N GLU A 233 -34.31 8.65 20.63
CA GLU A 233 -33.95 7.59 19.68
C GLU A 233 -32.45 7.62 19.39
N ILE A 234 -31.88 8.83 19.24
CA ILE A 234 -30.43 9.02 19.11
C ILE A 234 -29.72 8.52 20.37
N GLN A 235 -30.24 8.86 21.54
CA GLN A 235 -29.66 8.45 22.81
C GLN A 235 -29.72 6.94 23.04
N GLU A 236 -30.81 6.29 22.62
CA GLU A 236 -30.94 4.83 22.67
C GLU A 236 -29.94 4.17 21.70
N GLY A 237 -29.77 4.70 20.50
CA GLY A 237 -28.78 4.23 19.51
C GLY A 237 -27.34 4.36 20.01
N LEU A 238 -27.02 5.47 20.67
CA LEU A 238 -25.70 5.68 21.28
C LEU A 238 -25.45 4.69 22.44
N ASN A 239 -26.47 4.40 23.25
CA ASN A 239 -26.37 3.48 24.39
C ASN A 239 -26.32 2.01 23.98
N GLN A 240 -26.90 1.61 22.83
CA GLN A 240 -26.90 0.22 22.36
C GLN A 240 -25.50 -0.29 21.94
N ARG A 241 -24.59 0.61 21.59
CA ARG A 241 -23.19 0.28 21.25
C ARG A 241 -22.30 0.04 22.48
N GLU A 242 -22.76 0.42 23.68
CA GLU A 242 -22.00 0.24 24.91
C GLU A 242 -22.33 -1.12 25.58
N LYS A 243 -21.72 -2.20 25.07
CA LYS A 243 -21.79 -3.52 25.73
C LYS A 243 -20.58 -3.86 26.58
N ASP A 244 -19.54 -3.02 26.56
CA ASP A 244 -18.29 -3.29 27.29
C ASP A 244 -18.31 -2.64 28.68
N ASP A 245 -18.25 -3.47 29.72
CA ASP A 245 -17.91 -3.05 31.07
C ASP A 245 -16.41 -2.82 31.17
N GLY A 246 -15.97 -1.62 31.56
CA GLY A 246 -14.56 -1.26 31.70
C GLY A 246 -14.15 0.00 30.92
N ALA A 247 -12.86 0.24 30.81
CA ALA A 247 -12.32 1.39 30.09
C ALA A 247 -12.58 1.31 28.58
N PHE A 248 -12.75 2.47 27.96
CA PHE A 248 -13.00 2.58 26.53
C PHE A 248 -11.73 2.31 25.71
N PHE A 249 -11.66 1.16 25.09
CA PHE A 249 -10.63 0.85 24.09
C PHE A 249 -10.98 1.45 22.75
N CYS A 250 -10.07 2.21 22.17
CA CYS A 250 -10.33 2.86 20.88
C CYS A 250 -9.09 2.88 19.98
N SER A 251 -9.29 3.18 18.71
CA SER A 251 -8.19 3.46 17.79
C SER A 251 -7.39 4.68 18.25
N TYR A 252 -6.12 4.76 17.88
CA TYR A 252 -5.29 5.92 18.25
C TYR A 252 -5.89 7.25 17.74
N LEU A 253 -6.53 7.25 16.59
CA LEU A 253 -7.18 8.45 16.04
C LEU A 253 -8.33 8.89 16.94
N SER A 254 -9.21 7.97 17.34
CA SER A 254 -10.30 8.22 18.28
C SER A 254 -9.76 8.67 19.65
N PHE A 255 -8.64 8.10 20.08
CA PHE A 255 -7.96 8.50 21.30
C PHE A 255 -7.48 9.96 21.22
N VAL A 256 -6.89 10.38 20.09
CA VAL A 256 -6.44 11.78 19.90
C VAL A 256 -7.62 12.76 19.93
N GLU A 257 -8.74 12.42 19.31
CA GLU A 257 -9.93 13.27 19.36
C GLU A 257 -10.55 13.30 20.76
N GLY A 258 -10.63 12.16 21.43
CA GLY A 258 -11.05 12.07 22.83
C GLY A 258 -10.15 12.88 23.75
N TYR A 259 -8.83 12.79 23.59
CA TYR A 259 -7.87 13.61 24.35
C TYR A 259 -8.09 15.12 24.12
N ARG A 260 -8.28 15.53 22.88
CA ARG A 260 -8.58 16.95 22.56
C ARG A 260 -9.86 17.43 23.19
N TYR A 261 -10.92 16.60 23.16
CA TYR A 261 -12.19 16.91 23.80
C TYR A 261 -12.02 17.02 25.32
N VAL A 262 -11.44 16.02 25.96
CA VAL A 262 -11.18 15.98 27.40
C VAL A 262 -10.37 17.18 27.84
N ARG A 263 -9.32 17.56 27.12
CA ARG A 263 -8.51 18.75 27.41
C ARG A 263 -9.38 20.02 27.49
N ARG A 264 -10.32 20.20 26.55
CA ARG A 264 -11.24 21.35 26.57
C ARG A 264 -12.21 21.31 27.78
N VAL A 265 -12.65 20.09 28.15
CA VAL A 265 -13.51 19.92 29.33
C VAL A 265 -12.74 20.27 30.62
N ILE A 266 -11.50 19.83 30.74
CA ILE A 266 -10.62 20.08 31.89
C ILE A 266 -10.33 21.58 32.04
N GLU A 267 -10.05 22.29 30.96
CA GLU A 267 -9.85 23.76 30.98
C GLU A 267 -11.05 24.51 31.58
N ARG A 268 -12.26 23.94 31.48
CA ARG A 268 -13.48 24.54 32.06
C ARG A 268 -13.84 24.06 33.44
N SER A 269 -13.60 22.78 33.72
CA SER A 269 -14.06 22.14 34.97
C SER A 269 -13.01 22.17 36.08
N GLY A 270 -11.73 22.41 35.75
CA GLY A 270 -10.62 22.35 36.72
C GLY A 270 -10.31 20.92 37.19
N GLN A 271 -10.91 19.90 36.57
CA GLN A 271 -10.59 18.49 36.89
C GLN A 271 -9.20 18.13 36.41
N SER A 272 -8.57 17.15 37.05
CA SER A 272 -7.28 16.61 36.60
C SER A 272 -7.49 15.43 35.65
N ALA A 273 -6.58 15.31 34.66
CA ALA A 273 -6.43 14.09 33.86
C ALA A 273 -4.96 13.76 33.71
N TYR A 274 -4.65 12.50 33.61
CA TYR A 274 -3.28 12.01 33.46
C TYR A 274 -3.17 11.14 32.20
N LEU A 275 -2.08 11.37 31.49
CA LEU A 275 -1.71 10.57 30.34
C LEU A 275 -0.59 9.61 30.75
N LEU A 276 -0.83 8.31 30.66
CA LEU A 276 0.11 7.27 31.02
C LEU A 276 0.55 6.49 29.80
N LEU A 277 1.86 6.22 29.70
CA LEU A 277 2.43 5.33 28.70
C LEU A 277 2.90 4.06 29.39
N CYS A 278 2.29 2.93 29.02
CA CYS A 278 2.69 1.61 29.47
C CYS A 278 3.54 0.93 28.40
N THR A 279 4.75 0.50 28.73
CA THR A 279 5.65 -0.21 27.81
C THR A 279 5.88 -1.63 28.30
N MET A 280 5.63 -2.61 27.44
CA MET A 280 5.91 -4.02 27.73
C MET A 280 7.42 -4.29 27.64
N THR A 281 8.00 -4.74 28.73
CA THR A 281 9.43 -5.02 28.83
C THR A 281 9.68 -6.48 29.23
N ASP A 282 10.89 -6.96 29.01
CA ASP A 282 11.36 -8.19 29.60
C ASP A 282 11.63 -8.01 31.11
N GLY A 283 11.96 -9.12 31.81
CA GLY A 283 12.26 -9.05 33.24
C GLY A 283 13.50 -8.21 33.60
N LYS A 284 14.20 -7.62 32.63
CA LYS A 284 15.35 -6.72 32.80
C LYS A 284 15.05 -5.29 32.39
N GLY A 285 13.80 -4.98 32.02
CA GLY A 285 13.36 -3.64 31.61
C GLY A 285 13.67 -3.27 30.18
N VAL A 286 14.08 -4.23 29.33
CA VAL A 286 14.28 -4.00 27.89
C VAL A 286 12.94 -4.17 27.17
N PRO A 287 12.53 -3.24 26.28
CA PRO A 287 11.29 -3.37 25.52
C PRO A 287 11.25 -4.69 24.72
N LEU A 288 10.10 -5.36 24.74
CA LEU A 288 9.90 -6.61 23.99
C LEU A 288 9.94 -6.34 22.49
N GLU A 289 10.68 -7.17 21.75
CA GLU A 289 10.76 -7.13 20.30
C GLU A 289 9.55 -7.81 19.63
N LYS A 290 9.26 -7.42 18.38
CA LYS A 290 8.15 -7.95 17.57
C LYS A 290 8.26 -9.47 17.43
N GLY A 291 7.17 -10.20 17.76
CA GLY A 291 7.09 -11.64 17.66
C GLY A 291 5.83 -12.20 18.33
N GLU A 292 5.59 -13.51 18.18
CA GLU A 292 4.41 -14.21 18.70
C GLU A 292 4.21 -14.03 20.24
N ARG A 293 5.32 -13.96 20.97
CA ARG A 293 5.31 -13.72 22.41
C ARG A 293 4.75 -12.33 22.75
N LEU A 294 5.18 -11.31 22.01
CA LEU A 294 4.68 -9.93 22.20
C LEU A 294 3.18 -9.85 21.93
N GLY A 295 2.67 -10.53 20.89
CA GLY A 295 1.25 -10.55 20.58
C GLY A 295 0.40 -11.05 21.75
N LYS A 296 0.77 -12.22 22.32
CA LYS A 296 0.04 -12.80 23.46
C LYS A 296 0.08 -11.90 24.71
N VAL A 297 1.25 -11.36 25.04
CA VAL A 297 1.40 -10.45 26.19
C VAL A 297 0.59 -9.18 25.98
N ALA A 298 0.53 -8.66 24.74
CA ALA A 298 -0.25 -7.49 24.41
C ALA A 298 -1.76 -7.72 24.57
N GLU A 299 -2.28 -8.87 24.13
CA GLU A 299 -3.69 -9.23 24.33
C GLU A 299 -4.06 -9.39 25.81
N GLU A 300 -3.21 -10.07 26.58
CA GLU A 300 -3.40 -10.21 28.03
C GLU A 300 -3.38 -8.87 28.76
N LEU A 301 -2.44 -7.98 28.37
CA LEU A 301 -2.32 -6.65 28.94
C LEU A 301 -3.51 -5.76 28.56
N GLU A 302 -3.99 -5.84 27.33
CA GLU A 302 -5.20 -5.13 26.88
C GLU A 302 -6.40 -5.49 27.75
N GLN A 303 -6.64 -6.78 27.97
CA GLN A 303 -7.71 -7.25 28.84
C GLN A 303 -7.53 -6.80 30.30
N ALA A 304 -6.31 -6.85 30.79
CA ALA A 304 -5.99 -6.37 32.15
C ALA A 304 -6.26 -4.87 32.30
N ILE A 305 -5.82 -4.04 31.36
CA ILE A 305 -6.08 -2.59 31.34
C ILE A 305 -7.60 -2.34 31.29
N ARG A 306 -8.32 -3.00 30.38
CA ARG A 306 -9.78 -2.86 30.22
C ARG A 306 -10.53 -3.14 31.53
N ASN A 307 -10.14 -4.19 32.24
CA ASN A 307 -10.79 -4.61 33.49
C ASN A 307 -10.36 -3.79 34.72
N SER A 308 -9.18 -3.18 34.68
CA SER A 308 -8.63 -2.44 35.83
C SER A 308 -9.02 -0.96 35.84
N LEU A 309 -9.21 -0.38 34.66
CA LEU A 309 -9.56 1.02 34.52
C LEU A 309 -11.08 1.23 34.61
N ARG A 310 -11.48 2.47 34.95
CA ARG A 310 -12.88 2.85 35.08
C ARG A 310 -13.53 3.09 33.72
N ARG A 311 -14.85 2.95 33.64
CA ARG A 311 -15.64 3.20 32.43
C ARG A 311 -15.42 4.59 31.78
N GLY A 312 -15.04 5.58 32.57
CA GLY A 312 -14.75 6.93 32.07
C GLY A 312 -13.33 7.11 31.52
N ASP A 313 -12.45 6.15 31.73
CA ASP A 313 -11.08 6.19 31.23
C ASP A 313 -11.02 5.63 29.80
N MET A 314 -10.03 6.07 29.03
CA MET A 314 -9.83 5.57 27.68
C MET A 314 -8.39 5.13 27.45
N PHE A 315 -8.22 4.13 26.60
CA PHE A 315 -6.89 3.65 26.24
C PHE A 315 -6.82 3.17 24.79
N THR A 316 -5.60 3.15 24.29
CA THR A 316 -5.30 2.73 22.92
C THR A 316 -3.98 1.98 22.86
N ARG A 317 -3.84 1.11 21.86
CA ARG A 317 -2.54 0.53 21.53
C ARG A 317 -1.72 1.56 20.75
N TYR A 318 -0.65 2.08 21.36
CA TYR A 318 0.19 3.14 20.80
C TYR A 318 1.26 2.59 19.82
N SER A 319 1.83 1.44 20.15
CA SER A 319 2.79 0.70 19.31
C SER A 319 2.65 -0.81 19.55
N ASP A 320 3.46 -1.62 18.87
CA ASP A 320 3.46 -3.07 19.06
C ASP A 320 3.65 -3.48 20.54
N ASN A 321 4.42 -2.69 21.30
CA ASN A 321 4.77 -2.97 22.70
C ASN A 321 4.35 -1.87 23.70
N GLN A 322 3.45 -0.95 23.30
CA GLN A 322 3.03 0.17 24.15
C GLN A 322 1.53 0.40 24.11
N PHE A 323 0.97 0.72 25.27
CA PHE A 323 -0.38 1.24 25.44
C PHE A 323 -0.34 2.66 26.01
N LEU A 324 -1.24 3.51 25.51
CA LEU A 324 -1.44 4.87 26.00
C LEU A 324 -2.81 4.94 26.67
N MET A 325 -2.87 5.48 27.88
CA MET A 325 -4.07 5.55 28.70
C MET A 325 -4.34 6.99 29.10
N LEU A 326 -5.59 7.41 29.10
CA LEU A 326 -6.05 8.71 29.60
C LEU A 326 -6.99 8.47 30.78
N LEU A 327 -6.54 8.85 31.96
CA LEU A 327 -7.27 8.68 33.23
C LEU A 327 -7.90 10.00 33.64
N LEU A 328 -9.19 9.98 33.96
CA LEU A 328 -9.97 11.16 34.27
C LEU A 328 -10.33 11.25 35.75
N GLY A 329 -10.21 12.46 36.35
CA GLY A 329 -10.65 12.72 37.70
C GLY A 329 -9.85 11.94 38.78
N ILE A 330 -8.62 11.56 38.47
CA ILE A 330 -7.72 10.82 39.37
C ILE A 330 -6.69 11.77 39.96
N ARG A 331 -6.14 11.42 41.13
CA ARG A 331 -5.01 12.13 41.74
C ARG A 331 -3.69 11.52 41.27
N GLN A 332 -2.63 12.31 41.26
CA GLN A 332 -1.31 11.84 40.86
C GLN A 332 -0.83 10.62 41.65
N GLU A 333 -1.15 10.60 42.94
CA GLU A 333 -0.79 9.53 43.87
C GLU A 333 -1.46 8.20 43.52
N ASP A 334 -2.66 8.26 42.97
CA ASP A 334 -3.45 7.07 42.57
C ASP A 334 -3.02 6.51 41.19
N CYS A 335 -2.25 7.27 40.41
CA CYS A 335 -1.71 6.78 39.11
C CYS A 335 -0.73 5.61 39.26
N ALA A 336 -0.13 5.45 40.44
CA ALA A 336 0.79 4.35 40.73
C ALA A 336 0.08 3.03 41.08
N ILE A 337 -1.26 3.06 41.24
CA ILE A 337 -2.08 1.88 41.58
C ILE A 337 -2.57 1.18 40.29
N VAL A 338 -2.57 1.89 39.18
CA VAL A 338 -2.91 1.40 37.86
C VAL A 338 -1.69 0.77 37.19
#